data_1905a47dd96c912acdf74d4ab88b3af8
#
_entry.id   1905a47dd96c912acdf74d4ab88b3af8
#
_cell.length_a   1.000
_cell.length_b   1.000
_cell.length_c   1.000
_cell.angle_alpha   90.00
_cell.angle_beta   90.00
_cell.angle_gamma   90.00
#
_symmetry.space_group_name_H-M   'P 1'
#
loop_
_entity.id
_entity.type
_entity.pdbx_description
1 polymer ?
#
loop_
_entity_poly.entity_id
_entity_poly.type
_entity_poly.pdbx_seq_one_letter_code
_entity_poly.pdbx_strand_id
1 'polypeptide(L)'
;MADVSRKDFLGLSTVAAAGLASGCAPIADPGNVRADLIVIGGKVLTQEADQPVAEAFALKAGRFMAVGSNEDIQNLQSANTEVIDASGMTVLPGFIDAHSHPSSAGLNALKNVNTNLGSVARIQDALSERAASTPPGEWIVGYMYDDTKQEEGRPLNRVDLDAVSREHPIVVGHRGGHTGVYNSKAFEVAGITVSTPDPFGGHFYREDGELTGKVAERARGAFDVPSGSTREERAAGVSVICKEMNATGLTSVHQAGTGSTAFVAYQDARDEGTLSLRMNLMARGGTFPALQSAGIRTGVGDEWIRIGPVKFSADG
;
A
#
# COMPACT_ATOMS: atom_id res chain seq x y z
N MET A 1 -39.41 -22.30 -22.57
CA MET A 1 -39.37 -20.88 -22.18
C MET A 1 -40.67 -20.26 -22.62
N ALA A 2 -41.52 -19.86 -21.69
CA ALA A 2 -42.79 -19.22 -22.01
C ALA A 2 -42.53 -17.77 -22.43
N ASP A 3 -43.09 -17.40 -23.58
CA ASP A 3 -42.97 -16.08 -24.18
C ASP A 3 -43.85 -15.10 -23.40
N VAL A 4 -43.24 -14.22 -22.59
CA VAL A 4 -43.99 -13.21 -21.80
C VAL A 4 -44.31 -12.03 -22.70
N SER A 5 -45.60 -11.81 -22.93
CA SER A 5 -46.07 -10.75 -23.84
C SER A 5 -45.80 -9.35 -23.28
N ARG A 6 -45.67 -8.36 -24.18
CA ARG A 6 -45.47 -6.95 -23.87
C ARG A 6 -46.56 -6.36 -22.95
N LYS A 7 -47.74 -6.95 -22.95
CA LYS A 7 -48.90 -6.57 -22.10
C LYS A 7 -48.69 -7.06 -20.66
N ASP A 8 -48.09 -8.24 -20.47
CA ASP A 8 -47.81 -8.80 -19.14
C ASP A 8 -46.73 -8.02 -18.44
N PHE A 9 -45.74 -7.51 -19.19
CA PHE A 9 -44.68 -6.64 -18.67
C PHE A 9 -45.22 -5.27 -18.20
N LEU A 10 -46.17 -4.67 -18.95
CA LEU A 10 -46.78 -3.41 -18.58
C LEU A 10 -47.75 -3.54 -17.39
N GLY A 11 -48.38 -4.69 -17.22
CA GLY A 11 -49.21 -4.99 -16.04
C GLY A 11 -48.38 -5.10 -14.73
N LEU A 12 -47.18 -5.67 -14.79
CA LEU A 12 -46.28 -5.73 -13.67
C LEU A 12 -45.72 -4.34 -13.26
N SER A 13 -45.54 -3.45 -14.24
CA SER A 13 -45.01 -2.10 -13.98
C SER A 13 -46.03 -1.21 -13.24
N THR A 14 -47.32 -1.41 -13.44
CA THR A 14 -48.37 -0.64 -12.75
C THR A 14 -48.61 -1.09 -11.31
N VAL A 15 -48.37 -2.36 -10.98
CA VAL A 15 -48.46 -2.84 -9.58
C VAL A 15 -47.23 -2.39 -8.77
N ALA A 16 -46.05 -2.30 -9.41
CA ALA A 16 -44.84 -1.78 -8.74
C ALA A 16 -44.92 -0.28 -8.42
N ALA A 17 -45.62 0.50 -9.29
CA ALA A 17 -45.80 1.94 -9.04
C ALA A 17 -46.80 2.26 -7.90
N ALA A 18 -47.79 1.39 -7.65
CA ALA A 18 -48.73 1.55 -6.54
C ALA A 18 -48.14 1.16 -5.19
N GLY A 19 -47.12 0.28 -5.17
CA GLY A 19 -46.38 -0.13 -3.95
C GLY A 19 -45.35 0.87 -3.44
N LEU A 20 -44.85 1.77 -4.31
CA LEU A 20 -43.89 2.81 -3.97
C LEU A 20 -44.52 4.08 -3.38
N ALA A 21 -45.82 4.26 -3.49
CA ALA A 21 -46.53 5.41 -2.94
C ALA A 21 -46.83 5.32 -1.42
N SER A 22 -46.66 4.16 -0.80
CA SER A 22 -46.98 3.94 0.63
C SER A 22 -45.72 3.88 1.55
N GLY A 23 -44.56 4.15 1.01
CA GLY A 23 -43.28 4.05 1.75
C GLY A 23 -42.41 5.32 1.69
N CYS A 24 -42.98 6.50 1.42
CA CYS A 24 -42.27 7.75 1.71
C CYS A 24 -42.15 7.89 3.23
N ALA A 25 -41.05 7.42 3.79
CA ALA A 25 -40.57 7.99 5.04
C ALA A 25 -40.57 9.52 4.85
N PRO A 26 -41.03 10.32 5.83
CA PRO A 26 -41.02 11.76 5.71
C PRO A 26 -39.63 12.20 5.31
N ILE A 27 -39.46 12.92 4.21
CA ILE A 27 -38.27 13.61 3.84
C ILE A 27 -37.93 14.43 5.08
N ALA A 28 -36.85 14.10 5.79
CA ALA A 28 -36.40 14.88 6.94
C ALA A 28 -36.31 16.33 6.50
N ASP A 29 -36.93 17.21 7.28
CA ASP A 29 -36.95 18.64 7.05
C ASP A 29 -35.55 19.08 6.64
N PRO A 30 -35.31 19.68 5.46
CA PRO A 30 -34.00 20.11 5.02
C PRO A 30 -33.30 21.04 6.01
N GLY A 31 -34.09 21.71 6.88
CA GLY A 31 -33.62 22.58 7.95
C GLY A 31 -33.05 21.84 9.18
N ASN A 32 -33.19 20.52 9.29
CA ASN A 32 -32.77 19.74 10.47
C ASN A 32 -31.69 18.71 10.23
N VAL A 33 -31.01 18.74 9.08
CA VAL A 33 -29.86 17.86 8.82
C VAL A 33 -28.65 18.37 9.60
N ARG A 34 -28.15 17.54 10.53
CA ARG A 34 -26.98 17.85 11.37
C ARG A 34 -25.77 17.09 10.91
N ALA A 35 -24.59 17.68 11.10
CA ALA A 35 -23.32 17.07 10.77
C ALA A 35 -23.01 15.89 11.71
N ASP A 36 -22.27 14.89 11.19
CA ASP A 36 -21.70 13.83 12.01
C ASP A 36 -20.37 14.30 12.63
N LEU A 37 -19.62 15.11 11.88
CA LEU A 37 -18.35 15.69 12.30
C LEU A 37 -18.22 17.11 11.76
N ILE A 38 -17.68 18.02 12.58
CA ILE A 38 -17.25 19.35 12.13
C ILE A 38 -15.77 19.58 12.49
N VAL A 39 -15.07 20.28 11.61
CA VAL A 39 -13.70 20.78 11.85
C VAL A 39 -13.79 22.31 11.88
N ILE A 40 -13.31 22.94 12.95
CA ILE A 40 -13.41 24.38 13.17
C ILE A 40 -12.05 24.99 13.56
N GLY A 41 -11.92 26.30 13.39
CA GLY A 41 -10.76 27.08 13.86
C GLY A 41 -9.50 26.91 13.01
N GLY A 42 -9.55 26.17 11.91
CA GLY A 42 -8.39 25.88 11.08
C GLY A 42 -8.21 26.84 9.90
N LYS A 43 -7.03 26.78 9.25
CA LYS A 43 -6.84 27.31 7.92
C LYS A 43 -7.08 26.17 6.92
N VAL A 44 -8.30 26.08 6.37
CA VAL A 44 -8.69 25.02 5.43
C VAL A 44 -8.33 25.45 4.02
N LEU A 45 -7.35 24.77 3.38
CA LEU A 45 -7.01 24.97 1.96
C LEU A 45 -7.85 24.00 1.13
N THR A 46 -8.86 24.51 0.46
CA THR A 46 -9.89 23.69 -0.18
C THR A 46 -9.45 23.11 -1.53
N GLN A 47 -8.48 23.74 -2.18
CA GLN A 47 -8.08 23.52 -3.58
C GLN A 47 -9.17 23.88 -4.61
N GLU A 48 -10.24 24.57 -4.18
CA GLU A 48 -11.28 25.10 -5.08
C GLU A 48 -10.96 26.55 -5.48
N ALA A 49 -11.05 26.84 -6.78
CA ALA A 49 -10.67 28.15 -7.32
C ALA A 49 -11.52 29.29 -6.77
N ASP A 50 -12.82 29.05 -6.59
CA ASP A 50 -13.78 30.06 -6.15
C ASP A 50 -13.78 30.30 -4.63
N GLN A 51 -13.24 29.34 -3.87
CA GLN A 51 -13.14 29.40 -2.41
C GLN A 51 -11.84 28.74 -1.93
N PRO A 52 -10.66 29.30 -2.23
CA PRO A 52 -9.37 28.62 -1.97
C PRO A 52 -9.06 28.43 -0.49
N VAL A 53 -9.66 29.22 0.40
CA VAL A 53 -9.46 29.13 1.85
C VAL A 53 -10.82 29.20 2.55
N ALA A 54 -10.99 28.39 3.59
CA ALA A 54 -12.10 28.43 4.53
C ALA A 54 -11.56 28.33 5.96
N GLU A 55 -12.43 28.48 6.96
CA GLU A 55 -12.09 28.37 8.40
C GLU A 55 -12.52 27.02 8.97
N ALA A 56 -13.56 26.41 8.36
CA ALA A 56 -14.23 25.24 8.88
C ALA A 56 -14.93 24.43 7.79
N PHE A 57 -15.29 23.19 8.12
CA PHE A 57 -16.16 22.35 7.29
C PHE A 57 -16.96 21.36 8.13
N ALA A 58 -18.07 20.88 7.55
CA ALA A 58 -18.95 19.87 8.12
C ALA A 58 -19.03 18.63 7.23
N LEU A 59 -19.05 17.46 7.85
CA LEU A 59 -19.22 16.18 7.19
C LEU A 59 -20.52 15.49 7.61
N LYS A 60 -21.15 14.82 6.64
CA LYS A 60 -22.29 13.94 6.84
C LYS A 60 -22.11 12.67 6.02
N ALA A 61 -22.22 11.50 6.64
CA ALA A 61 -22.05 10.20 5.99
C ALA A 61 -20.76 10.12 5.14
N GLY A 62 -19.62 10.64 5.70
CA GLY A 62 -18.32 10.65 5.05
C GLY A 62 -18.16 11.61 3.88
N ARG A 63 -19.09 12.56 3.68
CA ARG A 63 -19.05 13.55 2.59
C ARG A 63 -19.10 14.96 3.13
N PHE A 64 -18.49 15.91 2.39
CA PHE A 64 -18.63 17.33 2.72
C PHE A 64 -20.10 17.77 2.60
N MET A 65 -20.62 18.30 3.69
CA MET A 65 -21.95 18.89 3.78
C MET A 65 -21.89 20.39 3.57
N ALA A 66 -20.90 21.04 4.16
CA ALA A 66 -20.65 22.47 4.03
C ALA A 66 -19.16 22.78 4.26
N VAL A 67 -18.68 23.86 3.63
CA VAL A 67 -17.34 24.43 3.83
C VAL A 67 -17.52 25.94 3.91
N GLY A 68 -16.98 26.60 4.96
CA GLY A 68 -17.21 28.04 5.13
C GLY A 68 -16.57 28.61 6.39
N SER A 69 -17.30 29.57 7.00
CA SER A 69 -16.90 30.20 8.25
C SER A 69 -17.12 29.28 9.47
N ASN A 70 -16.44 29.56 10.57
CA ASN A 70 -16.69 28.87 11.83
C ASN A 70 -18.15 28.97 12.29
N GLU A 71 -18.76 30.14 12.12
CA GLU A 71 -20.14 30.40 12.53
C GLU A 71 -21.14 29.54 11.73
N ASP A 72 -21.00 29.51 10.41
CA ASP A 72 -21.87 28.71 9.53
C ASP A 72 -21.81 27.22 9.87
N ILE A 73 -20.60 26.71 10.12
CA ILE A 73 -20.35 25.29 10.40
C ILE A 73 -20.83 24.90 11.78
N GLN A 74 -20.62 25.75 12.80
CA GLN A 74 -21.12 25.50 14.16
C GLN A 74 -22.65 25.41 14.20
N ASN A 75 -23.35 26.13 13.34
CA ASN A 75 -24.83 26.06 13.23
C ASN A 75 -25.31 24.67 12.77
N LEU A 76 -24.45 23.83 12.19
CA LEU A 76 -24.77 22.46 11.78
C LEU A 76 -24.50 21.42 12.88
N GLN A 77 -23.97 21.85 14.04
CA GLN A 77 -23.66 20.97 15.18
C GLN A 77 -24.93 20.51 15.89
N SER A 78 -24.87 19.30 16.44
CA SER A 78 -25.83 18.72 17.38
C SER A 78 -25.11 18.09 18.56
N ALA A 79 -25.84 17.58 19.53
CA ALA A 79 -25.24 16.87 20.68
C ALA A 79 -24.45 15.61 20.29
N ASN A 80 -24.70 15.05 19.11
CA ASN A 80 -24.03 13.84 18.61
C ASN A 80 -22.96 14.15 17.55
N THR A 81 -22.68 15.42 17.27
CA THR A 81 -21.67 15.82 16.28
C THR A 81 -20.29 15.78 16.94
N GLU A 82 -19.35 15.04 16.32
CA GLU A 82 -17.95 15.11 16.69
C GLU A 82 -17.35 16.46 16.30
N VAL A 83 -16.55 17.07 17.17
CA VAL A 83 -15.92 18.39 16.94
C VAL A 83 -14.42 18.24 17.01
N ILE A 84 -13.74 18.60 15.92
CA ILE A 84 -12.29 18.72 15.87
C ILE A 84 -11.93 20.21 15.89
N ASP A 85 -11.24 20.64 16.92
CA ASP A 85 -10.63 21.97 16.98
C ASP A 85 -9.28 21.94 16.26
N ALA A 86 -9.21 22.61 15.10
CA ALA A 86 -8.02 22.76 14.30
C ALA A 86 -7.33 24.13 14.49
N SER A 87 -7.55 24.79 15.62
CA SER A 87 -6.96 26.10 15.91
C SER A 87 -5.44 26.08 15.76
N GLY A 88 -4.92 27.00 14.95
CA GLY A 88 -3.48 27.08 14.62
C GLY A 88 -2.97 26.04 13.62
N MET A 89 -3.83 25.16 13.11
CA MET A 89 -3.48 24.12 12.11
C MET A 89 -3.88 24.55 10.69
N THR A 90 -3.15 24.01 9.71
CA THR A 90 -3.56 24.04 8.31
C THR A 90 -4.15 22.69 7.94
N VAL A 91 -5.37 22.72 7.40
CA VAL A 91 -6.07 21.52 6.93
C VAL A 91 -5.98 21.45 5.41
N LEU A 92 -5.59 20.29 4.89
CA LEU A 92 -5.38 20.02 3.47
C LEU A 92 -6.21 18.81 3.04
N PRO A 93 -6.62 18.71 1.76
CA PRO A 93 -7.03 17.44 1.19
C PRO A 93 -5.94 16.39 1.37
N GLY A 94 -6.33 15.15 1.64
CA GLY A 94 -5.38 14.04 1.77
C GLY A 94 -4.59 13.84 0.49
N PHE A 95 -3.30 13.51 0.63
CA PHE A 95 -2.41 13.31 -0.51
C PHE A 95 -2.73 12.00 -1.25
N ILE A 96 -2.40 11.99 -2.54
CA ILE A 96 -2.58 10.85 -3.44
C ILE A 96 -1.20 10.45 -3.99
N ASP A 97 -0.75 9.22 -3.69
CA ASP A 97 0.43 8.64 -4.33
C ASP A 97 0.00 7.95 -5.63
N ALA A 98 0.43 8.48 -6.76
CA ALA A 98 0.05 7.98 -8.08
C ALA A 98 0.85 6.73 -8.52
N HIS A 99 1.91 6.33 -7.82
CA HIS A 99 2.74 5.18 -8.17
C HIS A 99 3.47 4.59 -6.97
N SER A 100 2.89 3.59 -6.34
CA SER A 100 3.48 2.93 -5.17
C SER A 100 3.25 1.42 -5.21
N HIS A 101 3.88 0.70 -4.26
CA HIS A 101 3.78 -0.76 -4.12
C HIS A 101 3.40 -1.16 -2.68
N PRO A 102 2.29 -0.66 -2.12
CA PRO A 102 1.96 -0.86 -0.71
C PRO A 102 1.81 -2.32 -0.30
N SER A 103 1.31 -3.22 -1.16
CA SER A 103 1.19 -4.65 -0.80
C SER A 103 2.52 -5.31 -0.47
N SER A 104 3.57 -5.05 -1.26
CA SER A 104 4.91 -5.57 -0.97
C SER A 104 5.62 -4.79 0.13
N ALA A 105 5.42 -3.47 0.22
CA ALA A 105 5.98 -2.65 1.29
C ALA A 105 5.43 -3.09 2.65
N GLY A 106 4.12 -3.35 2.76
CA GLY A 106 3.49 -3.83 3.99
C GLY A 106 3.98 -5.21 4.43
N LEU A 107 4.16 -6.14 3.50
CA LEU A 107 4.77 -7.44 3.81
C LEU A 107 6.22 -7.29 4.28
N ASN A 108 7.00 -6.41 3.64
CA ASN A 108 8.35 -6.14 4.07
C ASN A 108 8.38 -5.53 5.48
N ALA A 109 7.52 -4.56 5.77
CA ALA A 109 7.43 -3.96 7.10
C ALA A 109 7.02 -4.97 8.18
N LEU A 110 6.18 -5.95 7.82
CA LEU A 110 5.73 -7.01 8.73
C LEU A 110 6.81 -8.07 8.99
N LYS A 111 7.56 -8.48 7.96
CA LYS A 111 8.40 -9.70 8.00
C LYS A 111 9.90 -9.43 8.01
N ASN A 112 10.36 -8.33 7.43
CA ASN A 112 11.74 -8.08 7.10
C ASN A 112 12.33 -6.92 7.93
N VAL A 113 13.65 -6.79 7.93
CA VAL A 113 14.37 -5.74 8.64
C VAL A 113 14.51 -4.51 7.77
N ASN A 114 14.01 -3.36 8.23
CA ASN A 114 14.25 -2.09 7.54
C ASN A 114 15.72 -1.68 7.70
N THR A 115 16.46 -1.60 6.59
CA THR A 115 17.89 -1.28 6.56
C THR A 115 18.17 0.13 6.00
N ASN A 116 17.19 1.02 5.95
CA ASN A 116 17.37 2.44 5.62
C ASN A 116 17.88 3.23 6.85
N LEU A 117 19.04 2.84 7.38
CA LEU A 117 19.54 3.29 8.70
C LEU A 117 20.78 4.22 8.65
N GLY A 118 21.30 4.51 7.47
CA GLY A 118 22.36 5.50 7.26
C GLY A 118 23.77 5.09 7.71
N SER A 119 23.97 3.94 8.35
CA SER A 119 25.32 3.40 8.61
C SER A 119 25.34 1.88 8.61
N VAL A 120 26.50 1.31 8.23
CA VAL A 120 26.74 -0.14 8.24
C VAL A 120 26.55 -0.69 9.65
N ALA A 121 27.06 -0.01 10.67
CA ALA A 121 26.95 -0.44 12.07
C ALA A 121 25.48 -0.58 12.50
N ARG A 122 24.62 0.41 12.23
CA ARG A 122 23.19 0.34 12.56
C ARG A 122 22.46 -0.76 11.79
N ILE A 123 22.86 -1.02 10.53
CA ILE A 123 22.32 -2.13 9.75
C ILE A 123 22.69 -3.46 10.39
N GLN A 124 23.94 -3.61 10.82
CA GLN A 124 24.42 -4.80 11.52
C GLN A 124 23.68 -5.02 12.84
N ASP A 125 23.46 -3.98 13.63
CA ASP A 125 22.71 -4.05 14.90
C ASP A 125 21.27 -4.54 14.67
N ALA A 126 20.56 -3.93 13.72
CA ALA A 126 19.18 -4.32 13.40
C ALA A 126 19.05 -5.75 12.86
N LEU A 127 20.01 -6.19 12.02
CA LEU A 127 20.05 -7.55 11.53
C LEU A 127 20.43 -8.55 12.62
N SER A 128 21.31 -8.16 13.57
CA SER A 128 21.71 -8.99 14.71
C SER A 128 20.56 -9.19 15.70
N GLU A 129 19.76 -8.17 15.94
CA GLU A 129 18.53 -8.29 16.73
C GLU A 129 17.56 -9.32 16.11
N ARG A 130 17.39 -9.28 14.80
CA ARG A 130 16.60 -10.27 14.07
C ARG A 130 17.23 -11.65 14.16
N ALA A 131 18.56 -11.80 14.02
CA ALA A 131 19.28 -13.07 14.10
C ALA A 131 19.06 -13.75 15.45
N ALA A 132 19.03 -12.98 16.54
CA ALA A 132 18.82 -13.51 17.89
C ALA A 132 17.44 -14.19 18.09
N SER A 133 16.47 -13.87 17.25
CA SER A 133 15.11 -14.42 17.29
C SER A 133 14.77 -15.37 16.13
N THR A 134 15.70 -15.56 15.20
CA THR A 134 15.54 -16.42 14.01
C THR A 134 16.22 -17.76 14.24
N PRO A 135 15.59 -18.91 13.97
CA PRO A 135 16.25 -20.22 14.05
C PRO A 135 17.47 -20.31 13.13
N PRO A 136 18.58 -20.96 13.55
CA PRO A 136 19.77 -21.16 12.73
C PRO A 136 19.42 -21.80 11.37
N GLY A 137 20.03 -21.30 10.30
CA GLY A 137 19.78 -21.76 8.92
C GLY A 137 18.60 -21.09 8.22
N GLU A 138 17.73 -20.38 8.93
CA GLU A 138 16.67 -19.59 8.31
C GLU A 138 17.20 -18.25 7.79
N TRP A 139 16.56 -17.74 6.73
CA TRP A 139 16.93 -16.50 6.09
C TRP A 139 16.61 -15.26 6.94
N ILE A 140 17.54 -14.30 6.93
CA ILE A 140 17.31 -12.93 7.40
C ILE A 140 17.29 -12.01 6.19
N VAL A 141 16.20 -11.28 6.04
CA VAL A 141 15.97 -10.39 4.88
C VAL A 141 15.92 -8.94 5.35
N GLY A 142 16.86 -8.14 4.85
CA GLY A 142 16.84 -6.68 4.95
C GLY A 142 16.24 -6.05 3.68
N TYR A 143 15.59 -4.91 3.82
CA TYR A 143 15.01 -4.17 2.69
C TYR A 143 15.25 -2.66 2.83
N MET A 144 15.05 -1.90 1.75
CA MET A 144 15.21 -0.43 1.70
C MET A 144 16.63 0.08 1.93
N TYR A 145 17.66 -0.77 1.71
CA TYR A 145 19.05 -0.33 1.77
C TYR A 145 19.33 0.77 0.74
N ASP A 146 20.03 1.80 1.18
CA ASP A 146 20.46 2.94 0.36
C ASP A 146 21.97 3.15 0.53
N ASP A 147 22.74 2.80 -0.49
CA ASP A 147 24.21 2.90 -0.48
C ASP A 147 24.70 4.36 -0.48
N THR A 148 23.85 5.32 -0.90
CA THR A 148 24.21 6.75 -0.94
C THR A 148 24.15 7.43 0.42
N LYS A 149 23.58 6.78 1.43
CA LYS A 149 23.35 7.35 2.78
C LYS A 149 24.33 6.83 3.83
N GLN A 150 25.28 5.98 3.45
CA GLN A 150 26.16 5.33 4.43
C GLN A 150 27.22 6.30 4.96
N GLU A 151 27.26 6.48 6.29
CA GLU A 151 28.23 7.34 7.00
C GLU A 151 29.68 6.90 6.75
N GLU A 152 29.91 5.60 6.48
CA GLU A 152 31.24 5.03 6.19
C GLU A 152 31.76 5.39 4.80
N GLY A 153 30.97 6.07 3.95
CA GLY A 153 31.35 6.49 2.58
C GLY A 153 31.60 5.32 1.63
N ARG A 154 31.16 4.12 1.97
CA ARG A 154 31.25 2.91 1.16
C ARG A 154 29.96 2.09 1.21
N PRO A 155 29.70 1.28 0.19
CA PRO A 155 28.55 0.37 0.22
C PRO A 155 28.77 -0.77 1.22
N LEU A 156 27.64 -1.36 1.64
CA LEU A 156 27.57 -2.63 2.38
C LEU A 156 28.17 -3.75 1.54
N ASN A 157 28.90 -4.67 2.17
CA ASN A 157 29.51 -5.82 1.51
C ASN A 157 29.27 -7.14 2.26
N ARG A 158 29.78 -8.24 1.70
CA ARG A 158 29.66 -9.59 2.25
C ARG A 158 30.21 -9.71 3.69
N VAL A 159 31.37 -9.11 3.93
CA VAL A 159 32.06 -9.20 5.23
C VAL A 159 31.28 -8.49 6.34
N ASP A 160 30.65 -7.37 6.01
CA ASP A 160 29.77 -6.66 6.95
C ASP A 160 28.59 -7.54 7.40
N LEU A 161 28.02 -8.32 6.49
CA LEU A 161 26.91 -9.24 6.80
C LEU A 161 27.41 -10.53 7.48
N ASP A 162 28.62 -11.00 7.20
CA ASP A 162 29.24 -12.12 7.90
C ASP A 162 29.51 -11.81 9.38
N ALA A 163 29.73 -10.53 9.70
CA ALA A 163 29.89 -10.08 11.08
C ALA A 163 28.56 -10.15 11.88
N VAL A 164 27.42 -10.10 11.20
CA VAL A 164 26.11 -10.28 11.83
C VAL A 164 25.88 -11.75 12.19
N SER A 165 26.04 -12.63 11.22
CA SER A 165 25.89 -14.08 11.43
C SER A 165 26.52 -14.89 10.30
N ARG A 166 27.15 -16.03 10.69
CA ARG A 166 27.60 -17.08 9.78
C ARG A 166 26.68 -18.31 9.78
N GLU A 167 25.67 -18.34 10.61
CA GLU A 167 24.73 -19.43 10.73
C GLU A 167 23.47 -19.20 9.88
N HIS A 168 23.13 -17.93 9.64
CA HIS A 168 21.95 -17.52 8.87
C HIS A 168 22.38 -17.04 7.47
N PRO A 169 21.71 -17.49 6.40
CA PRO A 169 21.80 -16.80 5.12
C PRO A 169 21.14 -15.43 5.24
N ILE A 170 21.88 -14.37 4.85
CA ILE A 170 21.43 -12.97 4.97
C ILE A 170 21.42 -12.34 3.59
N VAL A 171 20.36 -11.61 3.29
CA VAL A 171 20.29 -10.71 2.13
C VAL A 171 19.77 -9.34 2.54
N VAL A 172 20.41 -8.30 2.04
CA VAL A 172 19.97 -6.91 2.18
C VAL A 172 19.64 -6.35 0.80
N GLY A 173 18.35 -6.18 0.51
CA GLY A 173 17.85 -5.67 -0.76
C GLY A 173 17.99 -4.16 -0.87
N HIS A 174 18.60 -3.68 -1.98
CA HIS A 174 18.68 -2.27 -2.28
C HIS A 174 17.29 -1.70 -2.64
N ARG A 175 17.01 -0.46 -2.23
CA ARG A 175 15.72 0.23 -2.44
C ARG A 175 15.28 0.32 -3.91
N GLY A 176 16.24 0.36 -4.84
CA GLY A 176 15.96 0.37 -6.28
C GLY A 176 15.47 -0.97 -6.84
N GLY A 177 15.51 -2.05 -6.05
CA GLY A 177 14.99 -3.37 -6.44
C GLY A 177 15.90 -4.19 -7.36
N HIS A 178 16.97 -3.61 -7.94
CA HIS A 178 17.84 -4.24 -8.92
C HIS A 178 19.01 -5.02 -8.31
N THR A 179 19.46 -4.66 -7.11
CA THR A 179 20.60 -5.28 -6.45
C THR A 179 20.28 -5.75 -5.04
N GLY A 180 21.12 -6.64 -4.51
CA GLY A 180 21.15 -7.04 -3.11
C GLY A 180 22.56 -7.37 -2.67
N VAL A 181 22.82 -7.30 -1.37
CA VAL A 181 24.08 -7.74 -0.76
C VAL A 181 23.80 -9.00 0.05
N TYR A 182 24.61 -10.02 -0.15
CA TYR A 182 24.46 -11.35 0.42
C TYR A 182 25.69 -11.71 1.25
N ASN A 183 25.51 -12.40 2.39
CA ASN A 183 26.61 -12.90 3.20
C ASN A 183 27.18 -14.22 2.66
N SER A 184 28.30 -14.68 3.25
CA SER A 184 28.94 -15.94 2.84
C SER A 184 28.03 -17.15 3.00
N LYS A 185 27.19 -17.20 4.03
CA LYS A 185 26.23 -18.29 4.25
C LYS A 185 25.16 -18.36 3.15
N ALA A 186 24.71 -17.23 2.64
CA ALA A 186 23.78 -17.19 1.52
C ALA A 186 24.41 -17.79 0.25
N PHE A 187 25.65 -17.45 -0.07
CA PHE A 187 26.39 -18.05 -1.20
C PHE A 187 26.61 -19.55 -1.02
N GLU A 188 26.97 -19.98 0.19
CA GLU A 188 27.15 -21.41 0.54
C GLU A 188 25.85 -22.20 0.29
N VAL A 189 24.72 -21.73 0.83
CA VAL A 189 23.41 -22.39 0.68
C VAL A 189 22.98 -22.44 -0.80
N ALA A 190 23.28 -21.39 -1.58
CA ALA A 190 22.98 -21.35 -3.01
C ALA A 190 23.97 -22.14 -3.88
N GLY A 191 25.06 -22.68 -3.30
CA GLY A 191 26.11 -23.38 -4.06
C GLY A 191 26.89 -22.48 -5.01
N ILE A 192 26.92 -21.17 -4.75
CA ILE A 192 27.60 -20.17 -5.60
C ILE A 192 29.01 -19.94 -5.08
N THR A 193 29.96 -20.02 -5.99
CA THR A 193 31.41 -19.80 -5.70
C THR A 193 31.93 -18.68 -6.59
N VAL A 194 33.20 -18.29 -6.35
CA VAL A 194 33.88 -17.30 -7.20
C VAL A 194 33.95 -17.72 -8.66
N SER A 195 33.98 -19.05 -8.94
CA SER A 195 34.00 -19.59 -10.30
C SER A 195 32.64 -19.78 -10.95
N THR A 196 31.54 -19.57 -10.21
CA THR A 196 30.19 -19.67 -10.78
C THR A 196 30.01 -18.58 -11.84
N PRO A 197 29.64 -18.93 -13.10
CA PRO A 197 29.47 -17.94 -14.17
C PRO A 197 28.25 -17.07 -13.89
N ASP A 198 28.31 -15.84 -14.38
CA ASP A 198 27.17 -14.95 -14.34
C ASP A 198 26.03 -15.46 -15.25
N PRO A 199 24.79 -15.50 -14.78
CA PRO A 199 23.66 -15.85 -15.64
C PRO A 199 23.35 -14.72 -16.64
N PHE A 200 22.73 -15.08 -17.76
CA PHE A 200 22.30 -14.07 -18.73
C PHE A 200 21.43 -13.00 -18.09
N GLY A 201 21.83 -11.73 -18.22
CA GLY A 201 21.12 -10.60 -17.63
C GLY A 201 21.23 -10.50 -16.09
N GLY A 202 22.26 -11.07 -15.50
CA GLY A 202 22.56 -10.96 -14.06
C GLY A 202 24.05 -10.94 -13.79
N HIS A 203 24.46 -10.49 -12.59
CA HIS A 203 25.88 -10.35 -12.25
C HIS A 203 26.16 -10.66 -10.79
N PHE A 204 27.22 -11.49 -10.54
CA PHE A 204 27.84 -11.70 -9.24
C PHE A 204 29.12 -10.84 -9.19
N TYR A 205 29.10 -9.78 -8.41
CA TYR A 205 30.27 -8.87 -8.33
C TYR A 205 31.45 -9.50 -7.63
N ARG A 206 32.62 -9.33 -8.21
CA ARG A 206 33.91 -9.84 -7.71
C ARG A 206 34.93 -8.73 -7.66
N GLU A 207 35.81 -8.80 -6.66
CA GLU A 207 36.94 -7.92 -6.49
C GLU A 207 38.11 -8.76 -5.93
N ASP A 208 39.29 -8.60 -6.44
CA ASP A 208 40.53 -9.33 -6.04
C ASP A 208 40.35 -10.86 -6.00
N GLY A 209 39.52 -11.42 -6.90
CA GLY A 209 39.26 -12.85 -6.96
C GLY A 209 38.26 -13.40 -5.96
N GLU A 210 37.58 -12.52 -5.22
CA GLU A 210 36.55 -12.86 -4.22
C GLU A 210 35.17 -12.28 -4.57
N LEU A 211 34.08 -12.94 -4.11
CA LEU A 211 32.75 -12.39 -4.20
C LEU A 211 32.59 -11.24 -3.19
N THR A 212 32.16 -10.06 -3.68
CA THR A 212 31.94 -8.88 -2.82
C THR A 212 30.68 -8.97 -1.96
N GLY A 213 29.77 -9.88 -2.31
CA GLY A 213 28.42 -9.95 -1.74
C GLY A 213 27.36 -9.27 -2.59
N LYS A 214 27.73 -8.28 -3.41
CA LYS A 214 26.77 -7.62 -4.30
C LYS A 214 26.35 -8.53 -5.44
N VAL A 215 25.03 -8.60 -5.68
CA VAL A 215 24.40 -9.39 -6.74
C VAL A 215 23.34 -8.55 -7.43
N ALA A 216 23.30 -8.61 -8.77
CA ALA A 216 22.38 -7.79 -9.56
C ALA A 216 21.46 -8.61 -10.45
N GLU A 217 20.30 -8.07 -10.68
CA GLU A 217 19.30 -8.49 -11.68
C GLU A 217 18.96 -9.98 -11.57
N ARG A 218 18.99 -10.72 -12.69
CA ARG A 218 18.63 -12.14 -12.74
C ARG A 218 19.53 -13.05 -11.87
N ALA A 219 20.75 -12.63 -11.54
CA ALA A 219 21.60 -13.39 -10.65
C ALA A 219 21.03 -13.53 -9.23
N ARG A 220 20.17 -12.60 -8.80
CA ARG A 220 19.45 -12.68 -7.52
C ARG A 220 18.51 -13.89 -7.45
N GLY A 221 17.99 -14.34 -8.59
CA GLY A 221 17.12 -15.52 -8.68
C GLY A 221 17.84 -16.85 -8.44
N ALA A 222 19.17 -16.85 -8.31
CA ALA A 222 19.94 -18.05 -7.95
C ALA A 222 19.87 -18.37 -6.43
N PHE A 223 19.34 -17.46 -5.64
CA PHE A 223 19.16 -17.64 -4.20
C PHE A 223 17.69 -17.95 -3.91
N ASP A 224 17.46 -19.06 -3.21
CA ASP A 224 16.12 -19.44 -2.77
C ASP A 224 15.72 -18.67 -1.49
N VAL A 225 15.55 -17.35 -1.65
CA VAL A 225 15.10 -16.47 -0.56
C VAL A 225 13.60 -16.66 -0.36
N PRO A 226 13.14 -17.05 0.84
CA PRO A 226 11.72 -17.25 1.10
C PRO A 226 10.89 -15.99 0.78
N SER A 227 10.00 -16.08 -0.17
CA SER A 227 9.10 -14.99 -0.59
C SER A 227 7.63 -15.29 -0.29
N GLY A 228 7.35 -16.49 0.25
CA GLY A 228 6.00 -16.93 0.59
C GLY A 228 5.36 -16.10 1.70
N SER A 229 4.06 -15.88 1.55
CA SER A 229 3.24 -15.24 2.60
C SER A 229 1.88 -15.90 2.64
N THR A 230 1.31 -16.04 3.83
CA THR A 230 -0.07 -16.51 3.98
C THR A 230 -1.07 -15.43 3.57
N ARG A 231 -2.34 -15.78 3.47
CA ARG A 231 -3.41 -14.82 3.18
C ARG A 231 -3.52 -13.79 4.32
N GLU A 232 -3.43 -14.27 5.54
CA GLU A 232 -3.51 -13.47 6.77
C GLU A 232 -2.32 -12.50 6.87
N GLU A 233 -1.10 -12.96 6.58
CA GLU A 233 0.09 -12.09 6.55
C GLU A 233 -0.05 -10.97 5.50
N ARG A 234 -0.65 -11.26 4.35
CA ARG A 234 -0.87 -10.24 3.32
C ARG A 234 -1.88 -9.18 3.76
N ALA A 235 -2.99 -9.58 4.39
CA ALA A 235 -3.98 -8.66 4.93
C ALA A 235 -3.38 -7.82 6.08
N ALA A 236 -2.63 -8.46 6.99
CA ALA A 236 -1.91 -7.76 8.06
C ALA A 236 -0.89 -6.75 7.50
N GLY A 237 -0.14 -7.13 6.45
CA GLY A 237 0.79 -6.22 5.76
C GLY A 237 0.08 -4.99 5.17
N VAL A 238 -1.10 -5.17 4.57
CA VAL A 238 -1.93 -4.04 4.11
C VAL A 238 -2.30 -3.12 5.26
N SER A 239 -2.73 -3.67 6.40
CA SER A 239 -3.06 -2.87 7.59
C SER A 239 -1.86 -2.05 8.11
N VAL A 240 -0.66 -2.65 8.15
CA VAL A 240 0.57 -1.98 8.57
C VAL A 240 0.89 -0.81 7.65
N ILE A 241 0.97 -1.04 6.35
CA ILE A 241 1.36 0.00 5.41
C ILE A 241 0.34 1.12 5.29
N CYS A 242 -0.95 0.82 5.45
CA CYS A 242 -1.99 1.84 5.50
C CYS A 242 -1.75 2.83 6.64
N LYS A 243 -1.39 2.36 7.83
CA LYS A 243 -1.09 3.22 8.99
C LYS A 243 0.14 4.10 8.74
N GLU A 244 1.22 3.54 8.19
CA GLU A 244 2.43 4.27 7.86
C GLU A 244 2.17 5.37 6.81
N MET A 245 1.43 5.04 5.76
CA MET A 245 1.08 5.99 4.70
C MET A 245 0.13 7.08 5.20
N ASN A 246 -0.88 6.74 6.02
CA ASN A 246 -1.75 7.74 6.64
C ASN A 246 -0.96 8.71 7.54
N ALA A 247 0.04 8.24 8.28
CA ALA A 247 0.89 9.10 9.11
C ALA A 247 1.68 10.16 8.32
N THR A 248 1.85 9.94 6.99
CA THR A 248 2.44 10.93 6.06
C THR A 248 1.41 11.79 5.32
N GLY A 249 0.12 11.67 5.66
CA GLY A 249 -0.97 12.42 5.05
C GLY A 249 -1.53 11.81 3.74
N LEU A 250 -1.09 10.62 3.35
CA LEU A 250 -1.65 9.90 2.21
C LEU A 250 -3.03 9.33 2.57
N THR A 251 -4.00 9.50 1.69
CA THR A 251 -5.38 8.96 1.82
C THR A 251 -5.81 8.12 0.63
N SER A 252 -5.06 8.21 -0.48
CA SER A 252 -5.32 7.43 -1.69
C SER A 252 -3.99 7.00 -2.32
N VAL A 253 -3.97 5.81 -2.91
CA VAL A 253 -2.75 5.23 -3.50
C VAL A 253 -3.08 4.47 -4.78
N HIS A 254 -2.25 4.65 -5.80
CA HIS A 254 -2.25 3.79 -6.98
C HIS A 254 -1.23 2.65 -6.78
N GLN A 255 -1.72 1.44 -6.55
CA GLN A 255 -0.90 0.23 -6.47
C GLN A 255 -0.43 -0.15 -7.87
N ALA A 256 0.84 0.12 -8.19
CA ALA A 256 1.43 -0.10 -9.49
C ALA A 256 1.84 -1.56 -9.70
N GLY A 257 0.92 -2.35 -10.22
CA GLY A 257 1.12 -3.77 -10.50
C GLY A 257 0.54 -4.69 -9.43
N THR A 258 -0.74 -5.04 -9.59
CA THR A 258 -1.51 -5.85 -8.65
C THR A 258 -1.76 -7.24 -9.22
N GLY A 259 -1.19 -8.25 -8.58
CA GLY A 259 -1.51 -9.66 -8.82
C GLY A 259 -2.75 -10.09 -8.03
N SER A 260 -3.29 -11.27 -8.32
CA SER A 260 -4.51 -11.80 -7.70
C SER A 260 -4.45 -11.88 -6.18
N THR A 261 -3.32 -12.29 -5.62
CA THR A 261 -3.14 -12.39 -4.16
C THR A 261 -3.18 -11.03 -3.45
N ALA A 262 -2.66 -9.97 -4.08
CA ALA A 262 -2.75 -8.61 -3.55
C ALA A 262 -4.18 -8.06 -3.68
N PHE A 263 -4.90 -8.37 -4.76
CA PHE A 263 -6.33 -8.04 -4.88
C PHE A 263 -7.14 -8.62 -3.72
N VAL A 264 -6.91 -9.90 -3.39
CA VAL A 264 -7.57 -10.56 -2.26
C VAL A 264 -7.21 -9.88 -0.95
N ALA A 265 -5.92 -9.58 -0.70
CA ALA A 265 -5.47 -8.96 0.53
C ALA A 265 -6.11 -7.58 0.79
N TYR A 266 -6.31 -6.76 -0.25
CA TYR A 266 -7.01 -5.48 -0.11
C TYR A 266 -8.50 -5.65 0.20
N GLN A 267 -9.14 -6.66 -0.38
CA GLN A 267 -10.54 -6.98 -0.08
C GLN A 267 -10.69 -7.47 1.36
N ASP A 268 -9.81 -8.38 1.80
CA ASP A 268 -9.79 -8.87 3.17
C ASP A 268 -9.61 -7.71 4.17
N ALA A 269 -8.61 -6.83 3.96
CA ALA A 269 -8.38 -5.68 4.81
C ALA A 269 -9.57 -4.69 4.83
N ARG A 270 -10.29 -4.53 3.70
CA ARG A 270 -11.53 -3.74 3.65
C ARG A 270 -12.63 -4.39 4.48
N ASP A 271 -12.86 -5.67 4.29
CA ASP A 271 -13.93 -6.43 4.95
C ASP A 271 -13.68 -6.54 6.47
N GLU A 272 -12.42 -6.54 6.90
CA GLU A 272 -11.98 -6.45 8.29
C GLU A 272 -11.99 -5.01 8.85
N GLY A 273 -12.25 -3.99 8.02
CA GLY A 273 -12.25 -2.58 8.43
C GLY A 273 -10.86 -2.01 8.71
N THR A 274 -9.80 -2.67 8.24
CA THR A 274 -8.39 -2.25 8.44
C THR A 274 -7.80 -1.49 7.26
N LEU A 275 -8.49 -1.45 6.10
CA LEU A 275 -8.11 -0.67 4.92
C LEU A 275 -8.48 0.81 5.13
N SER A 276 -7.52 1.65 5.45
CA SER A 276 -7.71 3.09 5.70
C SER A 276 -7.25 3.99 4.54
N LEU A 277 -6.83 3.40 3.41
CA LEU A 277 -6.48 4.09 2.17
C LEU A 277 -7.43 3.70 1.04
N ARG A 278 -7.75 4.65 0.18
CA ARG A 278 -8.43 4.34 -1.09
C ARG A 278 -7.42 3.80 -2.09
N MET A 279 -7.71 2.62 -2.63
CA MET A 279 -6.79 1.89 -3.50
C MET A 279 -7.26 1.91 -4.95
N ASN A 280 -6.40 2.38 -5.86
CA ASN A 280 -6.56 2.21 -7.29
C ASN A 280 -5.61 1.11 -7.76
N LEU A 281 -6.14 -0.07 -8.09
CA LEU A 281 -5.37 -1.29 -8.31
C LEU A 281 -5.06 -1.49 -9.80
N MET A 282 -3.83 -1.22 -10.21
CA MET A 282 -3.36 -1.45 -11.58
C MET A 282 -3.06 -2.93 -11.78
N ALA A 283 -3.86 -3.62 -12.58
CA ALA A 283 -3.68 -5.05 -12.83
C ALA A 283 -2.36 -5.35 -13.55
N ARG A 284 -1.68 -6.45 -13.16
CA ARG A 284 -0.45 -6.94 -13.78
C ARG A 284 -0.49 -8.46 -13.96
N GLY A 285 0.25 -8.96 -14.96
CA GLY A 285 0.41 -10.39 -15.21
C GLY A 285 -0.93 -11.08 -15.48
N GLY A 286 -1.14 -12.26 -14.91
CA GLY A 286 -2.35 -13.07 -15.10
C GLY A 286 -3.66 -12.42 -14.63
N THR A 287 -3.60 -11.36 -13.80
CA THR A 287 -4.78 -10.64 -13.34
C THR A 287 -5.44 -9.86 -14.48
N PHE A 288 -4.66 -9.26 -15.38
CA PHE A 288 -5.21 -8.50 -16.50
C PHE A 288 -6.10 -9.33 -17.43
N PRO A 289 -5.64 -10.48 -18.01
CA PRO A 289 -6.50 -11.29 -18.84
C PRO A 289 -7.74 -11.84 -18.11
N ALA A 290 -7.66 -12.09 -16.80
CA ALA A 290 -8.82 -12.51 -16.01
C ALA A 290 -9.89 -11.40 -15.94
N LEU A 291 -9.50 -10.16 -15.66
CA LEU A 291 -10.40 -9.00 -15.66
C LEU A 291 -10.98 -8.75 -17.06
N GLN A 292 -10.16 -8.87 -18.11
CA GLN A 292 -10.59 -8.71 -19.51
C GLN A 292 -11.64 -9.77 -19.89
N SER A 293 -11.42 -11.04 -19.55
CA SER A 293 -12.38 -12.12 -19.79
C SER A 293 -13.71 -11.89 -19.07
N ALA A 294 -13.66 -11.31 -17.87
CA ALA A 294 -14.85 -10.96 -17.09
C ALA A 294 -15.52 -9.68 -17.58
N GLY A 295 -14.99 -8.98 -18.58
CA GLY A 295 -15.52 -7.69 -19.07
C GLY A 295 -15.34 -6.53 -18.10
N ILE A 296 -14.45 -6.66 -17.10
CA ILE A 296 -14.21 -5.64 -16.09
C ILE A 296 -13.26 -4.58 -16.65
N ARG A 297 -13.64 -3.32 -16.51
CA ARG A 297 -12.91 -2.16 -17.02
C ARG A 297 -12.40 -1.28 -15.88
N THR A 298 -11.42 -0.41 -16.19
CA THR A 298 -10.96 0.66 -15.31
C THR A 298 -12.14 1.47 -14.76
N GLY A 299 -12.11 1.75 -13.45
CA GLY A 299 -13.13 2.49 -12.72
C GLY A 299 -14.17 1.63 -12.01
N VAL A 300 -14.27 0.33 -12.32
CA VAL A 300 -15.13 -0.60 -11.59
C VAL A 300 -14.62 -0.76 -10.16
N GLY A 301 -15.55 -0.75 -9.20
CA GLY A 301 -15.25 -0.88 -7.76
C GLY A 301 -16.12 0.06 -6.93
N ASP A 302 -15.70 0.28 -5.70
CA ASP A 302 -16.35 1.19 -4.75
C ASP A 302 -15.46 2.40 -4.39
N GLU A 303 -15.76 3.09 -3.31
CA GLU A 303 -14.97 4.23 -2.86
C GLU A 303 -13.62 3.84 -2.23
N TRP A 304 -13.43 2.57 -1.84
CA TRP A 304 -12.22 2.06 -1.21
C TRP A 304 -11.30 1.32 -2.17
N ILE A 305 -11.87 0.51 -3.07
CA ILE A 305 -11.10 -0.31 -4.01
C ILE A 305 -11.64 -0.10 -5.41
N ARG A 306 -10.81 0.36 -6.34
CA ARG A 306 -11.13 0.51 -7.77
C ARG A 306 -10.12 -0.20 -8.64
N ILE A 307 -10.61 -0.75 -9.74
CA ILE A 307 -9.77 -1.26 -10.82
C ILE A 307 -9.14 -0.07 -11.55
N GLY A 308 -7.83 0.00 -11.52
CA GLY A 308 -7.04 0.99 -12.23
C GLY A 308 -6.70 0.56 -13.67
N PRO A 309 -5.79 1.31 -14.32
CA PRO A 309 -5.23 0.92 -15.60
C PRO A 309 -4.35 -0.34 -15.47
N VAL A 310 -3.89 -0.87 -16.60
CA VAL A 310 -2.98 -2.03 -16.63
C VAL A 310 -1.54 -1.56 -16.50
N LYS A 311 -0.75 -2.26 -15.69
CA LYS A 311 0.69 -2.02 -15.51
C LYS A 311 1.51 -2.95 -16.40
N PHE A 312 2.34 -2.38 -17.25
CA PHE A 312 3.40 -3.05 -17.99
C PHE A 312 4.78 -2.52 -17.59
N SER A 313 5.81 -3.36 -17.70
CA SER A 313 7.21 -2.93 -17.66
C SER A 313 7.72 -2.86 -19.10
N ALA A 314 8.39 -1.77 -19.46
CA ALA A 314 9.00 -1.57 -20.77
C ALA A 314 10.47 -2.03 -20.80
N ASP A 315 11.07 -2.19 -19.61
CA ASP A 315 12.47 -2.52 -19.39
C ASP A 315 12.61 -3.61 -18.31
N GLY A 316 13.78 -4.21 -18.25
CA GLY A 316 14.16 -5.19 -17.23
C GLY A 316 13.42 -6.50 -17.29
#